data_69b73c8b5654fc5291a9a1929db451f0
#
_entry.id   69b73c8b5654fc5291a9a1929db451f0
#
_cell.length_a   1.000
_cell.length_b   1.000
_cell.length_c   1.000
_cell.angle_alpha   90.00
_cell.angle_beta   90.00
_cell.angle_gamma   90.00
#
_symmetry.space_group_name_H-M   'P 1'
#
loop_
_entity.id
_entity.type
_entity.pdbx_description
1 polymer ?
#
loop_
_entity_poly.entity_id
_entity_poly.type
_entity_poly.pdbx_seq_one_letter_code
_entity_poly.pdbx_strand_id
1 'polypeptide(L)'
;MKLFRGSLVFGLLFWLGSISVTRTALSQVNGSTACPPPVLSRLVRHKVKPGETTESIAKRYNLIPATLMGLNPVMRSGKAPAGTEILVPPYNGIRVELQSNQTWRDVAKKYGVRPDVLFEVNGCQPTPKVVFVPGVNWSPANTPGQNVSPQAAQILSGYPLPSKPSQSAILLGYGWGIQPTTGKVGFHGGIDLAAAPGTSVLAVGDGIIAFAGNQGAYGRLIVINHPEGLQTRYAQLGSLRVKVGQTVKKGQVIGTVGSSGRPSSTQAHLHFEVRSRSRLGWVAENPESYLLRDRQRPTQARK
;
A
#
# COMPACT_ATOMS: atom_id res chain seq x y z
N MET A 1 -89.09 37.01 49.52
CA MET A 1 -89.89 35.93 50.15
C MET A 1 -90.12 34.80 49.12
N LYS A 2 -89.76 33.61 49.49
CA LYS A 2 -89.82 32.37 48.78
C LYS A 2 -88.60 31.94 47.97
N LEU A 3 -87.85 31.06 48.58
CA LEU A 3 -86.83 30.15 48.13
C LEU A 3 -87.31 29.27 46.98
N PHE A 4 -86.42 29.03 45.98
CA PHE A 4 -86.49 27.78 45.21
C PHE A 4 -85.08 27.23 45.08
N ARG A 5 -84.90 26.05 45.70
CA ARG A 5 -83.76 25.21 45.57
C ARG A 5 -83.86 24.47 44.23
N GLY A 6 -82.89 24.54 43.43
CA GLY A 6 -82.66 23.72 42.25
C GLY A 6 -81.30 22.99 42.33
N SER A 7 -81.38 21.71 42.61
CA SER A 7 -80.21 20.80 42.56
C SER A 7 -79.72 20.65 41.12
N LEU A 8 -78.52 21.00 40.86
CA LEU A 8 -77.79 20.65 39.60
C LEU A 8 -76.97 19.40 39.84
N VAL A 9 -77.40 18.31 39.24
CA VAL A 9 -76.60 17.07 39.16
C VAL A 9 -75.60 17.25 38.07
N PHE A 10 -74.33 17.27 38.42
CA PHE A 10 -73.19 17.28 37.47
C PHE A 10 -72.93 15.81 37.10
N GLY A 11 -73.35 15.43 35.89
CA GLY A 11 -72.95 14.17 35.27
C GLY A 11 -71.50 14.26 34.73
N LEU A 12 -70.60 13.56 35.36
CA LEU A 12 -69.23 13.37 34.84
C LEU A 12 -69.29 12.37 33.68
N LEU A 13 -69.18 12.88 32.46
CA LEU A 13 -68.92 12.06 31.27
C LEU A 13 -67.43 11.76 31.21
N PHE A 14 -67.04 10.51 31.58
CA PHE A 14 -65.72 9.99 31.35
C PHE A 14 -65.55 9.76 29.83
N TRP A 15 -64.75 10.62 29.22
CA TRP A 15 -64.29 10.42 27.85
C TRP A 15 -63.11 9.47 27.87
N LEU A 16 -63.30 8.18 27.57
CA LEU A 16 -62.23 7.22 27.31
C LEU A 16 -61.61 7.54 25.96
N GLY A 17 -60.59 8.40 25.99
CA GLY A 17 -59.74 8.61 24.83
C GLY A 17 -58.88 7.39 24.59
N SER A 18 -59.23 6.63 23.55
CA SER A 18 -58.39 5.56 23.01
C SER A 18 -57.10 6.18 22.48
N ILE A 19 -56.00 6.06 23.24
CA ILE A 19 -54.66 6.38 22.78
C ILE A 19 -54.27 5.29 21.78
N SER A 20 -54.48 5.55 20.50
CA SER A 20 -53.89 4.75 19.42
C SER A 20 -52.38 4.96 19.42
N VAL A 21 -51.65 4.06 20.07
CA VAL A 21 -50.20 3.97 19.94
C VAL A 21 -49.92 3.51 18.52
N THR A 22 -49.68 4.47 17.63
CA THR A 22 -49.08 4.20 16.34
C THR A 22 -47.69 3.60 16.59
N ARG A 23 -47.57 2.30 16.54
CA ARG A 23 -46.30 1.61 16.40
C ARG A 23 -45.71 2.09 15.09
N THR A 24 -44.83 3.06 15.16
CA THR A 24 -43.86 3.31 14.09
C THR A 24 -43.13 2.00 13.87
N ALA A 25 -43.48 1.34 12.77
CA ALA A 25 -42.71 0.22 12.29
C ALA A 25 -41.30 0.77 12.05
N LEU A 26 -40.37 0.42 12.93
CA LEU A 26 -38.97 0.51 12.66
C LEU A 26 -38.78 -0.33 11.40
N SER A 27 -38.66 0.36 10.27
CA SER A 27 -38.22 -0.22 9.03
C SER A 27 -36.88 -0.88 9.36
N GLN A 28 -36.88 -2.18 9.56
CA GLN A 28 -35.67 -2.97 9.57
C GLN A 28 -35.02 -2.64 8.23
N VAL A 29 -33.96 -1.84 8.27
CA VAL A 29 -33.00 -1.78 7.19
C VAL A 29 -32.44 -3.21 7.13
N ASN A 30 -33.07 -4.03 6.32
CA ASN A 30 -32.49 -5.26 5.82
C ASN A 30 -31.29 -4.83 4.97
N GLY A 31 -30.21 -4.45 5.64
CA GLY A 31 -28.90 -4.43 5.09
C GLY A 31 -28.52 -5.88 4.79
N SER A 32 -29.11 -6.44 3.75
CA SER A 32 -28.46 -7.52 3.05
C SER A 32 -27.18 -6.91 2.55
N THR A 33 -26.10 -7.14 3.28
CA THR A 33 -24.73 -6.93 2.81
C THR A 33 -24.51 -7.96 1.70
N ALA A 34 -25.20 -7.74 0.56
CA ALA A 34 -24.96 -8.50 -0.64
C ALA A 34 -23.51 -8.24 -0.99
N CYS A 35 -22.71 -9.29 -0.96
CA CYS A 35 -21.30 -9.19 -1.33
C CYS A 35 -21.18 -8.49 -2.69
N PRO A 36 -20.27 -7.52 -2.82
CA PRO A 36 -20.11 -6.83 -4.09
C PRO A 36 -19.66 -7.81 -5.18
N PRO A 37 -19.98 -7.59 -6.45
CA PRO A 37 -19.46 -8.40 -7.54
C PRO A 37 -17.93 -8.48 -7.46
N PRO A 38 -17.32 -9.66 -7.67
CA PRO A 38 -15.87 -9.82 -7.64
C PRO A 38 -15.15 -8.80 -8.53
N VAL A 39 -14.01 -8.28 -8.09
CA VAL A 39 -13.21 -7.33 -8.89
C VAL A 39 -12.89 -7.89 -10.27
N LEU A 40 -12.55 -9.18 -10.35
CA LEU A 40 -12.20 -9.83 -11.62
C LEU A 40 -13.39 -9.97 -12.59
N SER A 41 -14.63 -9.81 -12.14
CA SER A 41 -15.80 -9.71 -13.02
C SER A 41 -16.11 -8.30 -13.50
N ARG A 42 -15.44 -7.28 -12.95
CA ARG A 42 -15.63 -5.85 -13.26
C ARG A 42 -14.45 -5.26 -14.05
N LEU A 43 -13.64 -6.10 -14.68
CA LEU A 43 -12.51 -5.65 -15.49
C LEU A 43 -13.02 -4.95 -16.75
N VAL A 44 -12.45 -3.77 -17.02
CA VAL A 44 -12.69 -3.05 -18.29
C VAL A 44 -11.71 -3.58 -19.33
N ARG A 45 -12.19 -3.82 -20.55
CA ARG A 45 -11.36 -4.15 -21.70
C ARG A 45 -10.92 -2.86 -22.38
N HIS A 46 -9.62 -2.63 -22.47
CA HIS A 46 -9.04 -1.49 -23.14
C HIS A 46 -8.25 -1.95 -24.36
N LYS A 47 -8.60 -1.43 -25.55
CA LYS A 47 -7.84 -1.66 -26.78
C LYS A 47 -6.74 -0.62 -26.90
N VAL A 48 -5.49 -1.06 -26.87
CA VAL A 48 -4.31 -0.19 -26.92
C VAL A 48 -4.29 0.58 -28.24
N LYS A 49 -4.18 1.91 -28.15
CA LYS A 49 -4.08 2.80 -29.30
C LYS A 49 -2.62 3.00 -29.72
N PRO A 50 -2.34 3.40 -30.96
CA PRO A 50 -0.99 3.78 -31.37
C PRO A 50 -0.40 4.86 -30.43
N GLY A 51 0.84 4.63 -29.98
CA GLY A 51 1.54 5.56 -29.10
C GLY A 51 1.20 5.47 -27.60
N GLU A 52 0.19 4.69 -27.20
CA GLU A 52 -0.09 4.48 -25.78
C GLU A 52 1.00 3.62 -25.11
N THR A 53 1.37 4.02 -23.89
CA THR A 53 2.30 3.30 -23.03
C THR A 53 1.57 2.76 -21.78
N THR A 54 2.21 1.85 -21.06
CA THR A 54 1.66 1.36 -19.79
C THR A 54 1.37 2.51 -18.82
N GLU A 55 2.24 3.53 -18.78
CA GLU A 55 2.07 4.72 -17.94
C GLU A 55 0.87 5.57 -18.37
N SER A 56 0.73 5.83 -19.68
CA SER A 56 -0.36 6.67 -20.18
C SER A 56 -1.72 6.01 -19.97
N ILE A 57 -1.81 4.69 -20.17
CA ILE A 57 -3.03 3.93 -19.91
C ILE A 57 -3.32 3.87 -18.41
N ALA A 58 -2.34 3.56 -17.56
CA ALA A 58 -2.51 3.54 -16.11
C ALA A 58 -3.01 4.88 -15.60
N LYS A 59 -2.43 5.99 -16.04
CA LYS A 59 -2.85 7.35 -15.67
C LYS A 59 -4.32 7.62 -16.07
N ARG A 60 -4.76 7.19 -17.26
CA ARG A 60 -6.14 7.33 -17.72
C ARG A 60 -7.15 6.69 -16.78
N TYR A 61 -6.82 5.53 -16.23
CA TYR A 61 -7.69 4.77 -15.33
C TYR A 61 -7.42 5.00 -13.85
N ASN A 62 -6.59 6.01 -13.52
CA ASN A 62 -6.16 6.31 -12.14
C ASN A 62 -5.52 5.09 -11.45
N LEU A 63 -4.73 4.35 -12.21
CA LEU A 63 -3.97 3.18 -11.75
C LEU A 63 -2.47 3.46 -11.80
N ILE A 64 -1.72 2.59 -11.15
CA ILE A 64 -0.27 2.53 -11.32
C ILE A 64 0.09 1.55 -12.45
N PRO A 65 1.18 1.77 -13.18
CA PRO A 65 1.64 0.87 -14.24
C PRO A 65 1.77 -0.58 -13.78
N ALA A 66 2.29 -0.82 -12.58
CA ALA A 66 2.48 -2.16 -12.01
C ALA A 66 1.18 -2.99 -11.94
N THR A 67 0.02 -2.36 -11.71
CA THR A 67 -1.28 -3.04 -11.75
C THR A 67 -1.60 -3.59 -13.14
N LEU A 68 -1.42 -2.77 -14.18
CA LEU A 68 -1.64 -3.22 -15.56
C LEU A 68 -0.69 -4.34 -15.96
N MET A 69 0.58 -4.25 -15.55
CA MET A 69 1.60 -5.28 -15.81
C MET A 69 1.30 -6.60 -15.09
N GLY A 70 0.76 -6.52 -13.89
CA GLY A 70 0.37 -7.69 -13.10
C GLY A 70 -0.78 -8.46 -13.73
N LEU A 71 -1.77 -7.76 -14.29
CA LEU A 71 -2.91 -8.37 -14.96
C LEU A 71 -2.59 -8.77 -16.42
N ASN A 72 -1.72 -8.02 -17.09
CA ASN A 72 -1.46 -8.15 -18.52
C ASN A 72 0.04 -8.36 -18.79
N PRO A 73 0.50 -9.61 -18.92
CA PRO A 73 1.91 -9.90 -19.20
C PRO A 73 2.48 -9.15 -20.41
N VAL A 74 1.67 -8.90 -21.43
CA VAL A 74 2.06 -8.15 -22.63
C VAL A 74 2.48 -6.71 -22.33
N MET A 75 1.99 -6.12 -21.23
CA MET A 75 2.33 -4.75 -20.80
C MET A 75 3.66 -4.66 -20.05
N ARG A 76 4.30 -5.79 -19.72
CA ARG A 76 5.54 -5.83 -18.90
C ARG A 76 6.76 -5.26 -19.60
N SER A 77 6.70 -5.04 -20.91
CA SER A 77 7.74 -4.35 -21.67
C SER A 77 7.61 -2.82 -21.69
N GLY A 78 6.60 -2.25 -20.97
CA GLY A 78 6.31 -0.82 -20.93
C GLY A 78 5.33 -0.33 -21.97
N LYS A 79 5.05 -1.14 -23.00
CA LYS A 79 4.05 -0.87 -24.05
C LYS A 79 3.62 -2.18 -24.71
N ALA A 80 2.40 -2.24 -25.19
CA ALA A 80 1.91 -3.34 -26.01
C ALA A 80 1.68 -2.87 -27.45
N PRO A 81 1.64 -3.79 -28.42
CA PRO A 81 1.26 -3.46 -29.80
C PRO A 81 -0.11 -2.78 -29.87
N ALA A 82 -0.25 -1.80 -30.74
CA ALA A 82 -1.55 -1.18 -31.01
C ALA A 82 -2.58 -2.24 -31.45
N GLY A 83 -3.81 -2.11 -30.97
CA GLY A 83 -4.86 -3.09 -31.21
C GLY A 83 -4.94 -4.21 -30.17
N THR A 84 -3.91 -4.40 -29.34
CA THR A 84 -3.94 -5.37 -28.23
C THR A 84 -5.05 -5.03 -27.25
N GLU A 85 -5.84 -6.00 -26.84
CA GLU A 85 -6.81 -5.84 -25.77
C GLU A 85 -6.15 -6.19 -24.43
N ILE A 86 -6.29 -5.29 -23.46
CA ILE A 86 -5.78 -5.48 -22.09
C ILE A 86 -6.92 -5.36 -21.08
N LEU A 87 -6.74 -5.99 -19.92
CA LEU A 87 -7.67 -5.97 -18.82
C LEU A 87 -7.29 -4.89 -17.81
N VAL A 88 -8.26 -4.05 -17.43
CA VAL A 88 -8.07 -2.92 -16.53
C VAL A 88 -8.98 -3.10 -15.32
N PRO A 89 -8.46 -3.25 -14.11
CA PRO A 89 -9.26 -3.37 -12.90
C PRO A 89 -9.76 -2.00 -12.42
N PRO A 90 -10.80 -1.96 -11.56
CA PRO A 90 -11.34 -0.70 -11.06
C PRO A 90 -10.43 0.02 -10.06
N TYR A 91 -9.43 -0.66 -9.50
CA TYR A 91 -8.43 -0.10 -8.59
C TYR A 91 -7.16 -0.95 -8.57
N ASN A 92 -6.13 -0.45 -7.90
CA ASN A 92 -4.81 -1.09 -7.89
C ASN A 92 -4.80 -2.41 -7.12
N GLY A 93 -4.03 -3.37 -7.63
CA GLY A 93 -3.86 -4.70 -7.05
C GLY A 93 -3.26 -5.69 -8.04
N ILE A 94 -3.19 -6.95 -7.62
CA ILE A 94 -2.67 -8.05 -8.42
C ILE A 94 -3.68 -9.21 -8.51
N ARG A 95 -3.58 -9.97 -9.59
CA ARG A 95 -4.28 -11.25 -9.74
C ARG A 95 -3.39 -12.37 -9.23
N VAL A 96 -3.92 -13.23 -8.37
CA VAL A 96 -3.22 -14.37 -7.78
C VAL A 96 -4.01 -15.63 -8.02
N GLU A 97 -3.34 -16.70 -8.47
CA GLU A 97 -3.90 -18.05 -8.53
C GLU A 97 -3.63 -18.74 -7.21
N LEU A 98 -4.67 -19.32 -6.61
CA LEU A 98 -4.56 -20.08 -5.37
C LEU A 98 -4.19 -21.55 -5.69
N GLN A 99 -3.26 -22.07 -4.92
CA GLN A 99 -3.00 -23.51 -4.90
C GLN A 99 -4.11 -24.24 -4.12
N SER A 100 -4.26 -25.52 -4.38
CA SER A 100 -5.40 -26.33 -3.87
C SER A 100 -5.55 -26.35 -2.35
N ASN A 101 -4.48 -26.04 -1.61
CA ASN A 101 -4.44 -26.01 -0.14
C ASN A 101 -4.36 -24.59 0.47
N GLN A 102 -4.40 -23.54 -0.37
CA GLN A 102 -4.32 -22.17 0.11
C GLN A 102 -5.70 -21.63 0.50
N THR A 103 -5.75 -21.00 1.67
CA THR A 103 -6.93 -20.31 2.19
C THR A 103 -6.85 -18.80 2.01
N TRP A 104 -7.98 -18.12 2.21
CA TRP A 104 -8.03 -16.65 2.28
C TRP A 104 -7.05 -16.07 3.31
N ARG A 105 -6.89 -16.75 4.47
CA ARG A 105 -5.96 -16.32 5.52
C ARG A 105 -4.51 -16.42 5.10
N ASP A 106 -4.16 -17.44 4.33
CA ASP A 106 -2.79 -17.62 3.82
C ASP A 106 -2.43 -16.51 2.83
N VAL A 107 -3.38 -16.17 1.92
CA VAL A 107 -3.20 -15.05 0.98
C VAL A 107 -3.13 -13.72 1.73
N ALA A 108 -4.04 -13.48 2.68
CA ALA A 108 -4.07 -12.27 3.48
C ALA A 108 -2.77 -12.07 4.26
N LYS A 109 -2.28 -13.12 4.93
CA LYS A 109 -1.00 -13.12 5.63
C LYS A 109 0.18 -12.88 4.69
N LYS A 110 0.20 -13.55 3.53
CA LYS A 110 1.28 -13.45 2.55
C LYS A 110 1.45 -12.05 1.99
N TYR A 111 0.34 -11.35 1.76
CA TYR A 111 0.34 -10.03 1.12
C TYR A 111 0.12 -8.87 2.09
N GLY A 112 -0.02 -9.14 3.39
CA GLY A 112 -0.23 -8.12 4.41
C GLY A 112 -1.57 -7.38 4.28
N VAL A 113 -2.61 -8.03 3.74
CA VAL A 113 -3.94 -7.46 3.58
C VAL A 113 -4.91 -8.05 4.60
N ARG A 114 -5.96 -7.30 4.94
CA ARG A 114 -7.00 -7.80 5.86
C ARG A 114 -7.81 -8.91 5.19
N PRO A 115 -8.06 -10.06 5.89
CA PRO A 115 -8.79 -11.19 5.30
C PRO A 115 -10.24 -10.87 4.91
N ASP A 116 -10.92 -10.02 5.68
CA ASP A 116 -12.28 -9.56 5.40
C ASP A 116 -12.33 -8.72 4.12
N VAL A 117 -11.45 -7.74 3.97
CA VAL A 117 -11.33 -6.93 2.74
C VAL A 117 -11.04 -7.82 1.53
N LEU A 118 -10.09 -8.76 1.69
CA LEU A 118 -9.75 -9.69 0.61
C LEU A 118 -10.96 -10.55 0.20
N PHE A 119 -11.74 -11.04 1.17
CA PHE A 119 -12.94 -11.83 0.95
C PHE A 119 -14.03 -11.02 0.22
N GLU A 120 -14.34 -9.82 0.71
CA GLU A 120 -15.35 -8.93 0.13
C GLU A 120 -15.05 -8.51 -1.31
N VAL A 121 -13.82 -8.06 -1.61
CA VAL A 121 -13.46 -7.61 -2.97
C VAL A 121 -13.49 -8.73 -3.99
N ASN A 122 -13.46 -9.96 -3.56
CA ASN A 122 -13.58 -11.16 -4.39
C ASN A 122 -15.00 -11.77 -4.37
N GLY A 123 -16.03 -11.00 -3.93
CA GLY A 123 -17.42 -11.41 -4.00
C GLY A 123 -17.79 -12.47 -2.99
N CYS A 124 -17.11 -12.52 -1.85
CA CYS A 124 -17.36 -13.44 -0.74
C CYS A 124 -17.38 -14.92 -1.13
N GLN A 125 -16.58 -15.30 -2.10
CA GLN A 125 -16.51 -16.69 -2.56
C GLN A 125 -15.74 -17.55 -1.54
N PRO A 126 -16.30 -18.66 -1.06
CA PRO A 126 -15.65 -19.48 -0.03
C PRO A 126 -14.33 -20.13 -0.51
N THR A 127 -14.25 -20.54 -1.77
CA THR A 127 -13.12 -21.28 -2.35
C THR A 127 -12.82 -20.82 -3.78
N PRO A 128 -12.33 -19.58 -3.99
CA PRO A 128 -11.99 -19.15 -5.34
C PRO A 128 -10.69 -19.79 -5.80
N LYS A 129 -10.57 -20.07 -7.10
CA LYS A 129 -9.31 -20.50 -7.72
C LYS A 129 -8.37 -19.34 -8.01
N VAL A 130 -8.94 -18.17 -8.22
CA VAL A 130 -8.21 -16.94 -8.57
C VAL A 130 -8.79 -15.80 -7.76
N VAL A 131 -7.92 -14.98 -7.19
CA VAL A 131 -8.30 -13.83 -6.38
C VAL A 131 -7.64 -12.55 -6.88
N PHE A 132 -8.31 -11.44 -6.66
CA PHE A 132 -7.72 -10.11 -6.74
C PHE A 132 -7.25 -9.69 -5.36
N VAL A 133 -5.99 -9.35 -5.21
CA VAL A 133 -5.41 -8.85 -3.96
C VAL A 133 -5.27 -7.34 -4.09
N PRO A 134 -6.14 -6.56 -3.42
CA PRO A 134 -6.13 -5.11 -3.52
C PRO A 134 -4.90 -4.52 -2.83
N GLY A 135 -4.44 -3.37 -3.36
CA GLY A 135 -3.38 -2.62 -2.73
C GLY A 135 -1.98 -3.21 -2.83
N VAL A 136 -1.82 -4.34 -3.51
CA VAL A 136 -0.52 -4.98 -3.73
C VAL A 136 0.00 -4.61 -5.12
N ASN A 137 1.29 -4.26 -5.21
CA ASN A 137 1.94 -4.00 -6.49
C ASN A 137 2.52 -5.29 -7.09
N TRP A 138 2.33 -5.42 -8.40
CA TRP A 138 3.10 -6.38 -9.15
C TRP A 138 4.56 -5.90 -9.27
N SER A 139 5.50 -6.79 -9.00
CA SER A 139 6.92 -6.61 -9.28
C SER A 139 7.46 -7.87 -9.94
N PRO A 140 8.41 -7.77 -10.88
CA PRO A 140 9.11 -8.93 -11.41
C PRO A 140 9.77 -9.80 -10.33
N ALA A 141 10.18 -9.17 -9.23
CA ALA A 141 10.76 -9.83 -8.06
C ALA A 141 9.72 -10.39 -7.08
N ASN A 142 8.45 -9.97 -7.20
CA ASN A 142 7.34 -10.41 -6.34
C ASN A 142 6.56 -11.60 -6.95
N THR A 143 7.20 -12.43 -7.73
CA THR A 143 6.63 -13.75 -8.02
C THR A 143 6.49 -14.47 -6.67
N PRO A 144 5.27 -14.95 -6.30
CA PRO A 144 5.05 -15.57 -5.01
C PRO A 144 6.05 -16.70 -4.77
N GLY A 145 6.88 -16.58 -3.73
CA GLY A 145 7.93 -17.55 -3.42
C GLY A 145 9.36 -17.12 -3.78
N GLN A 146 9.57 -16.01 -4.46
CA GLN A 146 10.92 -15.45 -4.59
C GLN A 146 11.27 -14.68 -3.33
N ASN A 147 11.95 -15.37 -2.42
CA ASN A 147 12.82 -14.72 -1.45
C ASN A 147 13.80 -13.83 -2.22
N VAL A 148 14.07 -12.63 -1.70
CA VAL A 148 15.19 -11.80 -2.18
C VAL A 148 16.38 -12.72 -2.39
N SER A 149 17.01 -12.69 -3.58
CA SER A 149 18.11 -13.63 -3.85
C SER A 149 19.19 -13.48 -2.77
N PRO A 150 19.87 -14.56 -2.39
CA PRO A 150 20.96 -14.47 -1.41
C PRO A 150 22.00 -13.43 -1.81
N GLN A 151 22.27 -13.25 -3.12
CA GLN A 151 23.17 -12.23 -3.64
C GLN A 151 22.64 -10.82 -3.42
N ALA A 152 21.39 -10.56 -3.74
CA ALA A 152 20.77 -9.24 -3.52
C ALA A 152 20.79 -8.85 -2.02
N ALA A 153 20.60 -9.83 -1.15
CA ALA A 153 20.68 -9.63 0.29
C ALA A 153 22.10 -9.35 0.81
N GLN A 154 23.11 -9.91 0.18
CA GLN A 154 24.51 -9.59 0.50
C GLN A 154 24.87 -8.17 0.04
N ILE A 155 24.41 -7.77 -1.14
CA ILE A 155 24.67 -6.44 -1.70
C ILE A 155 24.06 -5.35 -0.81
N LEU A 156 22.82 -5.49 -0.37
CA LEU A 156 22.11 -4.54 0.49
C LEU A 156 22.09 -5.01 1.97
N SER A 157 23.24 -5.38 2.49
CA SER A 157 23.37 -5.93 3.87
C SER A 157 23.56 -4.86 4.95
N GLY A 158 23.65 -3.59 4.57
CA GLY A 158 23.75 -2.46 5.49
C GLY A 158 22.39 -2.02 6.03
N TYR A 159 22.42 -1.08 6.98
CA TYR A 159 21.24 -0.40 7.49
C TYR A 159 21.37 1.12 7.20
N PRO A 160 20.28 1.80 6.81
CA PRO A 160 20.38 3.19 6.35
C PRO A 160 20.55 4.22 7.48
N LEU A 161 20.48 3.80 8.75
CA LEU A 161 20.68 4.64 9.94
C LEU A 161 21.70 4.01 10.87
N PRO A 162 22.34 4.76 11.81
CA PRO A 162 23.36 4.24 12.71
C PRO A 162 22.90 3.10 13.61
N SER A 163 21.63 3.09 14.00
CA SER A 163 21.02 2.04 14.81
C SER A 163 19.83 1.43 14.09
N LYS A 164 19.67 0.09 14.19
CA LYS A 164 18.46 -0.58 13.69
C LYS A 164 17.28 -0.19 14.60
N PRO A 165 16.19 0.39 14.09
CA PRO A 165 15.06 0.76 14.91
C PRO A 165 14.31 -0.48 15.43
N SER A 166 13.55 -0.28 16.50
CA SER A 166 12.44 -1.15 16.84
C SER A 166 11.38 -1.11 15.74
N GLN A 167 10.48 -2.09 15.70
CA GLN A 167 9.38 -2.09 14.70
C GLN A 167 8.46 -0.86 14.85
N SER A 168 8.38 -0.29 16.05
CA SER A 168 7.67 0.96 16.35
C SER A 168 8.28 2.22 15.73
N ALA A 169 9.48 2.13 15.16
CA ALA A 169 10.12 3.25 14.47
C ALA A 169 9.82 3.31 12.97
N ILE A 170 9.03 2.36 12.42
CA ILE A 170 8.51 2.45 11.07
C ILE A 170 7.20 3.25 11.12
N LEU A 171 7.25 4.49 10.66
CA LEU A 171 6.08 5.39 10.65
C LEU A 171 5.08 5.03 9.55
N LEU A 172 5.59 4.61 8.40
CA LEU A 172 4.80 4.18 7.26
C LEU A 172 5.54 3.04 6.55
N GLY A 173 4.87 1.89 6.42
CA GLY A 173 5.39 0.71 5.73
C GLY A 173 5.24 0.81 4.21
N TYR A 174 5.91 -0.10 3.50
CA TYR A 174 5.78 -0.26 2.06
C TYR A 174 4.39 -0.78 1.68
N GLY A 175 3.84 -0.25 0.59
CA GLY A 175 2.58 -0.73 0.03
C GLY A 175 1.44 0.27 0.11
N TRP A 176 0.22 -0.25 0.03
CA TRP A 176 -0.97 0.58 0.13
C TRP A 176 -1.35 0.83 1.59
N GLY A 177 -1.63 2.09 1.89
CA GLY A 177 -2.03 2.50 3.23
C GLY A 177 -2.66 3.88 3.23
N ILE A 178 -3.20 4.27 4.39
CA ILE A 178 -3.67 5.64 4.59
C ILE A 178 -2.43 6.52 4.80
N GLN A 179 -2.29 7.53 3.95
CA GLN A 179 -1.23 8.53 4.06
C GLN A 179 -1.50 9.41 5.29
N PRO A 180 -0.62 9.43 6.30
CA PRO A 180 -0.89 10.13 7.57
C PRO A 180 -1.18 11.62 7.42
N THR A 181 -0.57 12.28 6.42
CA THR A 181 -0.72 13.73 6.19
C THR A 181 -1.97 14.11 5.40
N THR A 182 -2.55 13.19 4.64
CA THR A 182 -3.69 13.49 3.73
C THR A 182 -4.95 12.73 4.09
N GLY A 183 -4.86 11.70 4.94
CA GLY A 183 -5.96 10.77 5.24
C GLY A 183 -6.43 9.95 4.04
N LYS A 184 -5.77 10.04 2.88
CA LYS A 184 -6.15 9.34 1.65
C LYS A 184 -5.39 8.04 1.51
N VAL A 185 -6.02 7.05 0.91
CA VAL A 185 -5.35 5.81 0.51
C VAL A 185 -4.38 6.12 -0.62
N GLY A 186 -3.12 5.69 -0.45
CA GLY A 186 -2.06 5.88 -1.43
C GLY A 186 -1.03 4.76 -1.36
N PHE A 187 -0.26 4.61 -2.43
CA PHE A 187 0.84 3.65 -2.45
C PHE A 187 2.14 4.29 -1.94
N HIS A 188 2.79 3.65 -0.97
CA HIS A 188 4.07 4.04 -0.43
C HIS A 188 5.17 3.14 -1.03
N GLY A 189 6.06 3.74 -1.84
CA GLY A 189 7.09 3.00 -2.59
C GLY A 189 8.31 2.58 -1.78
N GLY A 190 8.31 2.84 -0.47
CA GLY A 190 9.40 2.58 0.45
C GLY A 190 8.93 2.36 1.87
N ILE A 191 9.79 2.66 2.83
CA ILE A 191 9.46 2.72 4.26
C ILE A 191 9.93 4.04 4.83
N ASP A 192 9.19 4.56 5.82
CA ASP A 192 9.57 5.77 6.55
C ASP A 192 10.10 5.39 7.92
N LEU A 193 11.38 5.63 8.13
CA LEU A 193 12.11 5.30 9.36
C LEU A 193 12.23 6.54 10.24
N ALA A 194 11.57 6.52 11.40
CA ALA A 194 11.67 7.61 12.37
C ALA A 194 13.13 7.84 12.80
N ALA A 195 13.60 9.06 12.66
CA ALA A 195 14.91 9.47 13.12
C ALA A 195 14.96 10.98 13.32
N ALA A 196 15.72 11.45 14.29
CA ALA A 196 15.88 12.88 14.57
C ALA A 196 16.54 13.60 13.37
N PRO A 197 16.15 14.86 13.10
CA PRO A 197 16.86 15.69 12.12
C PRO A 197 18.36 15.72 12.41
N GLY A 198 19.18 15.66 11.37
CA GLY A 198 20.64 15.63 11.50
C GLY A 198 21.24 14.24 11.73
N THR A 199 20.43 13.21 12.03
CA THR A 199 20.89 11.81 12.12
C THR A 199 21.59 11.42 10.83
N SER A 200 22.76 10.78 10.92
CA SER A 200 23.52 10.34 9.74
C SER A 200 22.74 9.29 8.95
N VAL A 201 22.72 9.46 7.62
CA VAL A 201 22.16 8.47 6.68
C VAL A 201 23.33 7.74 6.02
N LEU A 202 23.23 6.40 6.02
CA LEU A 202 24.29 5.48 5.62
C LEU A 202 23.91 4.73 4.34
N ALA A 203 24.88 4.51 3.45
CA ALA A 203 24.71 3.62 2.31
C ALA A 203 24.53 2.17 2.79
N VAL A 204 23.47 1.49 2.33
CA VAL A 204 23.16 0.10 2.73
C VAL A 204 23.99 -0.94 1.97
N GLY A 205 24.70 -0.53 0.93
CA GLY A 205 25.58 -1.37 0.12
C GLY A 205 26.58 -0.55 -0.66
N ASP A 206 27.58 -1.20 -1.23
CA ASP A 206 28.52 -0.60 -2.17
C ASP A 206 27.80 -0.17 -3.44
N GLY A 207 28.19 0.97 -4.03
CA GLY A 207 27.55 1.44 -5.25
C GLY A 207 28.09 2.77 -5.77
N ILE A 208 27.39 3.30 -6.78
CA ILE A 208 27.71 4.59 -7.42
C ILE A 208 26.49 5.51 -7.27
N ILE A 209 26.74 6.75 -6.87
CA ILE A 209 25.70 7.79 -6.77
C ILE A 209 25.14 8.10 -8.15
N ALA A 210 23.90 7.73 -8.41
CA ALA A 210 23.20 8.01 -9.66
C ALA A 210 22.48 9.36 -9.64
N PHE A 211 22.12 9.85 -8.45
CA PHE A 211 21.49 11.16 -8.24
C PHE A 211 21.80 11.70 -6.84
N ALA A 212 22.01 13.00 -6.74
CA ALA A 212 22.12 13.72 -5.48
C ALA A 212 21.63 15.16 -5.69
N GLY A 213 20.41 15.50 -5.21
CA GLY A 213 19.81 16.80 -5.46
C GLY A 213 18.38 16.89 -4.95
N ASN A 214 17.66 17.96 -5.30
CA ASN A 214 16.23 18.12 -5.00
C ASN A 214 15.37 17.47 -6.10
N GLN A 215 14.35 16.70 -5.71
CA GLN A 215 13.44 16.05 -6.65
C GLN A 215 11.99 16.01 -6.11
N GLY A 216 11.21 17.01 -6.47
CA GLY A 216 9.75 17.04 -6.22
C GLY A 216 9.34 16.68 -4.81
N ALA A 217 8.46 15.71 -4.67
CA ALA A 217 7.96 15.25 -3.37
C ALA A 217 9.03 14.57 -2.50
N TYR A 218 10.07 13.99 -3.08
CA TYR A 218 11.19 13.40 -2.35
C TYR A 218 12.05 14.45 -1.59
N GLY A 219 11.98 15.73 -1.98
CA GLY A 219 12.88 16.75 -1.46
C GLY A 219 14.33 16.47 -1.83
N ARG A 220 15.26 16.61 -0.87
CA ARG A 220 16.65 16.21 -1.06
C ARG A 220 16.72 14.70 -1.11
N LEU A 221 17.18 14.19 -2.26
CA LEU A 221 17.21 12.77 -2.60
C LEU A 221 18.64 12.36 -2.98
N ILE A 222 19.04 11.20 -2.49
CA ILE A 222 20.21 10.47 -2.97
C ILE A 222 19.71 9.15 -3.57
N VAL A 223 20.22 8.82 -4.75
CA VAL A 223 19.98 7.53 -5.42
C VAL A 223 21.31 6.84 -5.62
N ILE A 224 21.42 5.58 -5.21
CA ILE A 224 22.60 4.74 -5.38
C ILE A 224 22.23 3.57 -6.28
N ASN A 225 22.99 3.39 -7.36
CA ASN A 225 22.97 2.17 -8.16
C ASN A 225 23.97 1.16 -7.58
N HIS A 226 23.50 -0.03 -7.33
CA HIS A 226 24.27 -1.16 -6.82
C HIS A 226 24.47 -2.24 -7.90
N PRO A 227 25.35 -3.22 -7.69
CA PRO A 227 25.44 -4.42 -8.53
C PRO A 227 24.10 -5.14 -8.67
N GLU A 228 24.00 -6.08 -9.62
CA GLU A 228 22.84 -6.94 -9.88
C GLU A 228 21.54 -6.18 -10.17
N GLY A 229 21.63 -4.94 -10.69
CA GLY A 229 20.47 -4.15 -11.03
C GLY A 229 19.62 -3.73 -9.83
N LEU A 230 20.24 -3.52 -8.68
CA LEU A 230 19.59 -2.96 -7.49
C LEU A 230 19.84 -1.45 -7.42
N GLN A 231 18.88 -0.75 -6.83
CA GLN A 231 18.96 0.68 -6.57
C GLN A 231 18.35 0.99 -5.21
N THR A 232 18.96 1.91 -4.46
CA THR A 232 18.38 2.43 -3.23
C THR A 232 18.18 3.95 -3.34
N ARG A 233 17.13 4.43 -2.66
CA ARG A 233 16.78 5.85 -2.60
C ARG A 233 16.64 6.28 -1.16
N TYR A 234 17.19 7.43 -0.86
CA TYR A 234 17.22 8.07 0.45
C TYR A 234 16.66 9.47 0.29
N ALA A 235 15.49 9.73 0.82
CA ALA A 235 14.75 10.97 0.61
C ALA A 235 14.39 11.67 1.92
N GLN A 236 13.79 12.85 1.82
CA GLN A 236 13.46 13.75 2.92
C GLN A 236 14.72 14.25 3.67
N LEU A 237 15.88 14.23 2.98
CA LEU A 237 17.18 14.52 3.61
C LEU A 237 17.32 15.96 4.07
N GLY A 238 18.07 16.16 5.15
CA GLY A 238 18.48 17.45 5.66
C GLY A 238 19.70 18.00 4.92
N SER A 239 20.66 17.13 4.58
CA SER A 239 21.86 17.49 3.82
C SER A 239 22.30 16.36 2.91
N LEU A 240 23.02 16.71 1.84
CA LEU A 240 23.70 15.78 0.92
C LEU A 240 25.20 15.88 1.17
N ARG A 241 25.88 14.74 1.36
CA ARG A 241 27.34 14.67 1.59
C ARG A 241 28.08 13.94 0.47
N VAL A 242 27.39 13.68 -0.62
CA VAL A 242 27.92 12.97 -1.80
C VAL A 242 27.48 13.68 -3.06
N LYS A 243 28.15 13.40 -4.17
CA LYS A 243 27.86 13.94 -5.50
C LYS A 243 27.66 12.83 -6.53
N VAL A 244 26.96 13.13 -7.61
CA VAL A 244 26.72 12.19 -8.72
C VAL A 244 28.06 11.66 -9.26
N GLY A 245 28.11 10.37 -9.57
CA GLY A 245 29.30 9.64 -10.03
C GLY A 245 30.25 9.18 -8.93
N GLN A 246 30.05 9.61 -7.68
CA GLN A 246 30.88 9.18 -6.56
C GLN A 246 30.63 7.71 -6.23
N THR A 247 31.69 6.92 -6.05
CA THR A 247 31.62 5.59 -5.48
C THR A 247 31.48 5.69 -3.96
N VAL A 248 30.58 4.89 -3.39
CA VAL A 248 30.34 4.79 -1.95
C VAL A 248 30.44 3.35 -1.48
N LYS A 249 30.83 3.19 -0.22
CA LYS A 249 30.92 1.90 0.45
C LYS A 249 29.76 1.72 1.43
N LYS A 250 29.39 0.47 1.67
CA LYS A 250 28.43 0.12 2.73
C LYS A 250 28.84 0.77 4.05
N GLY A 251 27.86 1.40 4.74
CA GLY A 251 28.09 2.10 6.01
C GLY A 251 28.68 3.52 5.87
N GLN A 252 29.04 3.95 4.66
CA GLN A 252 29.50 5.32 4.44
C GLN A 252 28.37 6.31 4.67
N VAL A 253 28.66 7.41 5.38
CA VAL A 253 27.73 8.53 5.55
C VAL A 253 27.53 9.24 4.22
N ILE A 254 26.28 9.33 3.76
CA ILE A 254 25.91 9.94 2.48
C ILE A 254 25.12 11.23 2.64
N GLY A 255 24.50 11.46 3.81
CA GLY A 255 23.70 12.64 4.11
C GLY A 255 23.20 12.63 5.55
N THR A 256 22.19 13.43 5.83
CA THR A 256 21.50 13.46 7.13
C THR A 256 20.00 13.43 6.95
N VAL A 257 19.28 12.92 7.96
CA VAL A 257 17.83 12.97 8.05
C VAL A 257 17.35 14.42 8.13
N GLY A 258 16.22 14.71 7.50
CA GLY A 258 15.56 16.02 7.52
C GLY A 258 14.06 15.90 7.38
N SER A 259 13.45 16.89 6.74
CA SER A 259 12.03 16.96 6.41
C SER A 259 11.79 17.74 5.10
N SER A 260 12.72 17.62 4.15
CA SER A 260 12.62 18.31 2.86
C SER A 260 11.52 17.66 1.99
N GLY A 261 11.00 18.40 1.00
CA GLY A 261 10.01 17.87 0.06
C GLY A 261 8.58 17.85 0.61
N ARG A 262 7.87 16.75 0.41
CA ARG A 262 6.50 16.51 0.93
C ARG A 262 6.49 15.23 1.74
N PRO A 263 6.90 15.30 3.01
CA PRO A 263 6.98 14.13 3.87
C PRO A 263 5.59 13.53 4.12
N SER A 264 5.52 12.22 4.25
CA SER A 264 4.31 11.46 4.55
C SER A 264 3.84 11.59 6.00
N SER A 265 4.70 12.10 6.90
CA SER A 265 4.46 12.30 8.31
C SER A 265 5.00 13.66 8.76
N THR A 266 4.39 14.24 9.80
CA THR A 266 4.91 15.44 10.48
C THR A 266 6.15 15.13 11.33
N GLN A 267 6.34 13.87 11.72
CA GLN A 267 7.54 13.42 12.41
C GLN A 267 8.71 13.30 11.43
N ALA A 268 9.88 13.80 11.81
CA ALA A 268 11.09 13.67 11.01
C ALA A 268 11.45 12.19 10.78
N HIS A 269 11.78 11.84 9.55
CA HIS A 269 12.07 10.48 9.15
C HIS A 269 12.97 10.42 7.92
N LEU A 270 13.58 9.28 7.72
CA LEU A 270 14.19 8.89 6.46
C LEU A 270 13.17 8.13 5.63
N HIS A 271 12.80 8.64 4.46
CA HIS A 271 12.13 7.84 3.44
C HIS A 271 13.15 6.99 2.70
N PHE A 272 13.02 5.67 2.77
CA PHE A 272 13.96 4.72 2.19
C PHE A 272 13.28 3.75 1.22
N GLU A 273 13.81 3.63 0.00
CA GLU A 273 13.31 2.69 -1.02
C GLU A 273 14.40 1.72 -1.46
N VAL A 274 13.98 0.51 -1.79
CA VAL A 274 14.74 -0.46 -2.58
C VAL A 274 14.02 -0.63 -3.91
N ARG A 275 14.78 -0.68 -5.00
CA ARG A 275 14.27 -0.90 -6.34
C ARG A 275 15.12 -1.91 -7.09
N SER A 276 14.48 -2.72 -7.93
CA SER A 276 15.17 -3.58 -8.88
C SER A 276 14.99 -3.10 -10.31
N ARG A 277 16.00 -3.38 -11.13
CA ARG A 277 15.96 -3.09 -12.56
C ARG A 277 15.10 -4.13 -13.27
N SER A 278 14.15 -3.66 -14.06
CA SER A 278 13.34 -4.50 -14.95
C SER A 278 13.37 -3.93 -16.37
N ARG A 279 12.74 -4.62 -17.32
CA ARG A 279 12.53 -4.09 -18.68
C ARG A 279 11.67 -2.81 -18.69
N LEU A 280 11.07 -2.45 -17.56
CA LEU A 280 10.16 -1.32 -17.37
C LEU A 280 10.81 -0.18 -16.61
N GLY A 281 12.13 -0.25 -16.38
CA GLY A 281 12.85 0.67 -15.52
C GLY A 281 12.96 0.16 -14.08
N TRP A 282 13.05 1.07 -13.13
CA TRP A 282 13.23 0.78 -11.72
C TRP A 282 11.90 0.52 -11.02
N VAL A 283 11.68 -0.69 -10.53
CA VAL A 283 10.46 -1.12 -9.82
C VAL A 283 10.72 -1.15 -8.32
N ALA A 284 9.83 -0.54 -7.53
CA ALA A 284 9.94 -0.52 -6.07
C ALA A 284 9.67 -1.91 -5.48
N GLU A 285 10.47 -2.29 -4.48
CA GLU A 285 10.35 -3.52 -3.71
C GLU A 285 10.17 -3.21 -2.23
N ASN A 286 9.65 -4.16 -1.45
CA ASN A 286 9.51 -3.97 -0.01
C ASN A 286 10.89 -3.95 0.67
N PRO A 287 11.33 -2.79 1.23
CA PRO A 287 12.64 -2.68 1.85
C PRO A 287 12.82 -3.56 3.10
N GLU A 288 11.74 -3.89 3.80
CA GLU A 288 11.78 -4.73 5.00
C GLU A 288 12.39 -6.12 4.70
N SER A 289 12.15 -6.63 3.49
CA SER A 289 12.73 -7.89 3.03
C SER A 289 14.27 -7.89 2.99
N TYR A 290 14.88 -6.72 2.92
CA TYR A 290 16.34 -6.52 2.93
C TYR A 290 16.87 -6.20 4.33
N LEU A 291 16.14 -5.36 5.08
CA LEU A 291 16.62 -4.77 6.33
C LEU A 291 16.39 -5.63 7.58
N LEU A 292 15.37 -6.52 7.59
CA LEU A 292 14.91 -7.22 8.79
C LEU A 292 15.25 -8.73 8.81
N ARG A 293 16.12 -9.19 7.94
CA ARG A 293 16.44 -10.63 7.77
C ARG A 293 17.02 -11.32 9.00
N ASP A 294 17.75 -10.61 9.86
CA ASP A 294 18.38 -11.22 11.05
C ASP A 294 17.38 -11.74 12.08
N ARG A 295 16.10 -11.33 12.00
CA ARG A 295 15.06 -11.80 12.94
C ARG A 295 14.41 -13.13 12.55
N GLN A 296 14.69 -13.66 11.36
CA GLN A 296 14.09 -14.92 10.86
C GLN A 296 15.04 -16.11 10.85
N ARG A 297 16.28 -15.98 11.32
CA ARG A 297 17.11 -17.17 11.56
C ARG A 297 16.61 -17.87 12.81
N PRO A 298 16.08 -19.12 12.71
CA PRO A 298 15.90 -19.95 13.89
C PRO A 298 17.27 -20.08 14.56
N THR A 299 17.32 -19.81 15.83
CA THR A 299 18.49 -20.16 16.66
C THR A 299 18.71 -21.65 16.48
N GLN A 300 19.65 -22.04 15.61
CA GLN A 300 20.14 -23.42 15.64
C GLN A 300 20.77 -23.59 17.00
N ALA A 301 20.07 -24.33 17.87
CA ALA A 301 20.59 -24.78 19.12
C ALA A 301 21.93 -25.52 18.84
N ARG A 302 23.03 -24.98 19.36
CA ARG A 302 24.30 -25.69 19.43
C ARG A 302 24.04 -26.95 20.27
N LYS A 303 24.12 -28.11 19.61
CA LYS A 303 24.30 -29.38 20.30
C LYS A 303 25.73 -29.49 20.79
#